data_019a5775936d6fb7771d02eae64bc102
#
_entry.id   019a5775936d6fb7771d02eae64bc102
#
_cell.length_a   1.000
_cell.length_b   1.000
_cell.length_c   1.000
_cell.angle_alpha   90.00
_cell.angle_beta   90.00
_cell.angle_gamma   90.00
#
_symmetry.space_group_name_H-M   'P 1'
#
loop_
_entity.id
_entity.type
_entity.pdbx_description
1 polymer ?
#
loop_
_entity_poly.entity_id
_entity_poly.type
_entity_poly.pdbx_seq_one_letter_code
_entity_poly.pdbx_strand_id
1 'polypeptide(L)'
;MKLLFWYDSNIITEGGGFMKTELVDNVMQRMTGMLDQTQMQALKMALVICMDGYDVRKEQTELSTEVIDDWEYCRRFLQSMVVAGRATGTIEQYRIHLRILLKDVRKTVLEMTDDDLMLHLARQKYQRNLSNRYLNLKRIVFRSFFGWMRRKKYIRENPAELLDQIRYDTKIKKPYTDEEREKIRCSCQRERDLALVDMLYSTAARVSEIAALNRSDIDFVDNGCIVHGKGGKERPVYLNASSAYHLQMYLRSRTDSNPALFVGHCRPYRRLGKNGIEAILRRLGEDAGVEKVHPHRYRRTALTNAANRGMPLQDVQSLAGHASPNTTMIYCTVDKGKVKAEHKMYLAS
;
A
#
# COMPACT_ATOMS: atom_id res chain seq x y z
N MET A 1 -17.61 6.61 -3.01
CA MET A 1 -18.45 5.72 -3.81
C MET A 1 -17.70 5.30 -5.09
N LYS A 2 -16.50 4.66 -4.96
CA LYS A 2 -15.67 4.13 -6.05
C LYS A 2 -14.87 2.88 -5.64
N LEU A 3 -15.37 2.08 -4.71
CA LEU A 3 -14.67 0.89 -4.15
C LEU A 3 -15.36 -0.44 -4.53
N LEU A 4 -16.36 -0.43 -5.40
CA LEU A 4 -17.14 -1.63 -5.78
C LEU A 4 -16.86 -2.15 -7.19
N PHE A 5 -15.93 -1.56 -7.98
CA PHE A 5 -15.65 -1.96 -9.36
C PHE A 5 -14.20 -2.40 -9.57
N TRP A 6 -13.73 -3.37 -8.77
CA TRP A 6 -12.59 -4.21 -9.16
C TRP A 6 -13.04 -5.66 -9.28
N TYR A 7 -14.06 -5.87 -10.07
CA TYR A 7 -14.29 -7.15 -10.71
C TYR A 7 -13.28 -7.26 -11.85
N ASP A 8 -12.39 -8.23 -11.77
CA ASP A 8 -11.47 -8.60 -12.85
C ASP A 8 -12.29 -8.86 -14.12
N SER A 9 -12.34 -7.91 -15.04
CA SER A 9 -12.98 -8.01 -16.34
C SER A 9 -12.32 -9.05 -17.26
N ASN A 10 -11.23 -9.70 -16.82
CA ASN A 10 -10.45 -10.63 -17.64
C ASN A 10 -10.71 -12.12 -17.36
N ILE A 11 -11.68 -12.48 -16.50
CA ILE A 11 -12.03 -13.90 -16.27
C ILE A 11 -13.45 -14.25 -16.78
N ILE A 12 -14.27 -13.26 -17.18
CA ILE A 12 -15.70 -13.48 -17.48
C ILE A 12 -15.97 -13.61 -18.99
N THR A 13 -15.00 -13.34 -19.87
CA THR A 13 -15.26 -13.37 -21.34
C THR A 13 -15.08 -14.72 -22.02
N GLU A 14 -14.47 -15.71 -21.37
CA GLU A 14 -14.32 -17.05 -22.00
C GLU A 14 -15.39 -18.07 -21.58
N GLY A 15 -16.08 -17.90 -20.45
CA GLY A 15 -17.09 -18.87 -19.98
C GLY A 15 -18.49 -18.70 -20.58
N GLY A 16 -18.93 -17.47 -20.81
CA GLY A 16 -20.31 -17.19 -21.24
C GLY A 16 -20.64 -17.62 -22.67
N GLY A 17 -19.68 -17.54 -23.57
CA GLY A 17 -19.85 -17.99 -24.97
C GLY A 17 -19.93 -19.49 -25.09
N PHE A 18 -19.09 -20.22 -24.36
CA PHE A 18 -19.06 -21.68 -24.38
C PHE A 18 -20.36 -22.32 -23.84
N MET A 19 -20.90 -21.78 -22.74
CA MET A 19 -22.14 -22.25 -22.10
C MET A 19 -23.37 -22.01 -22.96
N LYS A 20 -23.45 -20.89 -23.69
CA LYS A 20 -24.54 -20.64 -24.66
C LYS A 20 -24.53 -21.64 -25.81
N THR A 21 -23.37 -21.92 -26.35
CA THR A 21 -23.18 -22.89 -27.43
C THR A 21 -23.57 -24.29 -26.96
N GLU A 22 -23.15 -24.72 -25.77
CA GLU A 22 -23.51 -26.02 -25.19
C GLU A 22 -25.02 -26.16 -24.99
N LEU A 23 -25.71 -25.08 -24.55
CA LEU A 23 -27.16 -25.10 -24.36
C LEU A 23 -27.88 -25.21 -25.71
N VAL A 24 -27.47 -24.45 -26.72
CA VAL A 24 -28.00 -24.55 -28.08
C VAL A 24 -27.83 -25.98 -28.64
N ASP A 25 -26.65 -26.55 -28.53
CA ASP A 25 -26.34 -27.88 -29.02
C ASP A 25 -27.18 -28.97 -28.31
N ASN A 26 -27.36 -28.85 -27.00
CA ASN A 26 -28.23 -29.76 -26.23
C ASN A 26 -29.71 -29.67 -26.65
N VAL A 27 -30.22 -28.48 -26.93
CA VAL A 27 -31.60 -28.31 -27.44
C VAL A 27 -31.72 -28.88 -28.82
N MET A 28 -30.76 -28.62 -29.73
CA MET A 28 -30.74 -29.15 -31.08
C MET A 28 -30.70 -30.68 -31.09
N GLN A 29 -29.88 -31.28 -30.24
CA GLN A 29 -29.81 -32.74 -30.10
C GLN A 29 -31.12 -33.34 -29.63
N ARG A 30 -31.84 -32.74 -28.70
CA ARG A 30 -33.15 -33.21 -28.20
C ARG A 30 -34.26 -33.08 -29.23
N MET A 31 -34.16 -32.11 -30.12
CA MET A 31 -35.15 -31.87 -31.18
C MET A 31 -34.86 -32.67 -32.46
N THR A 32 -33.74 -33.38 -32.55
CA THR A 32 -33.38 -34.25 -33.65
C THR A 32 -34.40 -35.39 -33.80
N GLY A 33 -34.99 -35.52 -34.99
CA GLY A 33 -36.03 -36.49 -35.27
C GLY A 33 -37.47 -36.02 -35.00
N MET A 34 -37.64 -34.82 -34.35
CA MET A 34 -38.95 -34.21 -34.15
C MET A 34 -39.25 -33.07 -35.14
N LEU A 35 -38.21 -32.45 -35.68
CA LEU A 35 -38.29 -31.33 -36.62
C LEU A 35 -37.58 -31.68 -37.92
N ASP A 36 -38.06 -31.12 -39.02
CA ASP A 36 -37.36 -31.21 -40.31
C ASP A 36 -36.15 -30.27 -40.36
N GLN A 37 -35.35 -30.39 -41.41
CA GLN A 37 -34.07 -29.69 -41.52
C GLN A 37 -34.22 -28.14 -41.55
N THR A 38 -35.33 -27.67 -42.15
CA THR A 38 -35.63 -26.23 -42.25
C THR A 38 -36.08 -25.68 -40.89
N GLN A 39 -36.92 -26.41 -40.15
CA GLN A 39 -37.38 -26.09 -38.81
C GLN A 39 -36.22 -26.12 -37.80
N MET A 40 -35.28 -27.05 -37.92
CA MET A 40 -34.07 -27.13 -37.11
C MET A 40 -33.20 -25.89 -37.29
N GLN A 41 -32.98 -25.43 -38.52
CA GLN A 41 -32.21 -24.22 -38.78
C GLN A 41 -32.91 -22.96 -38.22
N ALA A 42 -34.24 -22.88 -38.40
CA ALA A 42 -35.01 -21.75 -37.82
C ALA A 42 -34.95 -21.73 -36.30
N LEU A 43 -35.06 -22.90 -35.64
CA LEU A 43 -34.92 -23.01 -34.17
C LEU A 43 -33.53 -22.61 -33.70
N LYS A 44 -32.47 -23.06 -34.36
CA LYS A 44 -31.11 -22.69 -34.02
C LYS A 44 -30.89 -21.18 -34.11
N MET A 45 -31.35 -20.55 -35.18
CA MET A 45 -31.27 -19.09 -35.36
C MET A 45 -32.05 -18.34 -34.30
N ALA A 46 -33.28 -18.77 -33.97
CA ALA A 46 -34.09 -18.16 -32.94
C ALA A 46 -33.43 -18.25 -31.56
N LEU A 47 -32.85 -19.40 -31.18
CA LEU A 47 -32.13 -19.59 -29.91
C LEU A 47 -30.92 -18.67 -29.82
N VAL A 48 -30.12 -18.57 -30.86
CA VAL A 48 -28.93 -17.69 -30.87
C VAL A 48 -29.33 -16.24 -30.72
N ILE A 49 -30.37 -15.79 -31.45
CA ILE A 49 -30.87 -14.39 -31.38
C ILE A 49 -31.47 -14.09 -29.99
N CYS A 50 -32.32 -14.98 -29.47
CA CYS A 50 -32.98 -14.78 -28.19
C CYS A 50 -32.01 -14.81 -26.99
N MET A 51 -30.89 -15.54 -27.11
CA MET A 51 -29.88 -15.59 -26.06
C MET A 51 -28.81 -14.50 -26.20
N ASP A 52 -28.88 -13.68 -27.23
CA ASP A 52 -28.02 -12.51 -27.34
C ASP A 52 -28.43 -11.48 -26.26
N GLY A 53 -27.44 -11.02 -25.49
CA GLY A 53 -27.66 -10.13 -24.35
C GLY A 53 -27.98 -10.81 -23.00
N TYR A 54 -28.18 -12.14 -22.95
CA TYR A 54 -28.34 -12.89 -21.71
C TYR A 54 -27.03 -13.54 -21.26
N ASP A 55 -26.74 -13.51 -19.95
CA ASP A 55 -25.65 -14.29 -19.34
C ASP A 55 -26.20 -15.65 -18.89
N VAL A 56 -25.90 -16.72 -19.64
CA VAL A 56 -26.42 -18.06 -19.37
C VAL A 56 -25.46 -18.78 -18.43
N ARG A 57 -25.97 -19.16 -17.23
CA ARG A 57 -25.23 -19.95 -16.24
C ARG A 57 -25.94 -21.26 -15.99
N LYS A 58 -25.19 -22.35 -15.90
CA LYS A 58 -25.72 -23.65 -15.50
C LYS A 58 -26.02 -23.63 -14.00
N GLU A 59 -27.29 -23.72 -13.62
CA GLU A 59 -27.65 -23.88 -12.23
C GLU A 59 -27.27 -25.29 -11.77
N GLN A 60 -26.36 -25.40 -10.81
CA GLN A 60 -25.99 -26.69 -10.22
C GLN A 60 -27.08 -27.11 -9.24
N THR A 61 -27.99 -27.97 -9.66
CA THR A 61 -29.11 -28.51 -8.86
C THR A 61 -28.71 -29.69 -7.98
N GLU A 62 -27.47 -30.16 -8.02
CA GLU A 62 -26.97 -31.13 -7.05
C GLU A 62 -26.46 -30.39 -5.82
N LEU A 63 -26.78 -30.86 -4.61
CA LEU A 63 -26.09 -30.53 -3.38
C LEU A 63 -24.60 -30.90 -3.55
N SER A 64 -23.89 -30.09 -4.34
CA SER A 64 -22.46 -30.14 -4.34
C SER A 64 -22.04 -29.68 -2.94
N THR A 65 -21.37 -30.53 -2.22
CA THR A 65 -20.35 -30.05 -1.28
C THR A 65 -19.50 -29.08 -2.11
N GLU A 66 -19.83 -27.79 -2.02
CA GLU A 66 -19.08 -26.73 -2.70
C GLU A 66 -17.63 -26.94 -2.29
N VAL A 67 -16.83 -27.48 -3.18
CA VAL A 67 -15.38 -27.40 -3.06
C VAL A 67 -15.07 -25.93 -3.20
N ILE A 68 -15.11 -25.24 -2.06
CA ILE A 68 -14.80 -23.81 -2.00
C ILE A 68 -13.38 -23.69 -2.55
N ASP A 69 -13.23 -22.96 -3.64
CA ASP A 69 -11.91 -22.62 -4.18
C ASP A 69 -11.06 -21.97 -3.07
N ASP A 70 -9.81 -22.37 -2.96
CA ASP A 70 -8.87 -21.83 -1.97
C ASP A 70 -8.82 -20.30 -1.99
N TRP A 71 -8.98 -19.70 -3.15
CA TRP A 71 -9.04 -18.26 -3.29
C TRP A 71 -10.30 -17.65 -2.68
N GLU A 72 -11.39 -18.38 -2.59
CA GLU A 72 -12.61 -17.92 -1.94
C GLU A 72 -12.40 -17.74 -0.41
N TYR A 73 -11.67 -18.64 0.25
CA TYR A 73 -11.27 -18.44 1.65
C TYR A 73 -10.43 -17.19 1.82
N CYS A 74 -9.48 -16.95 0.92
CA CYS A 74 -8.69 -15.73 0.92
C CYS A 74 -9.55 -14.49 0.72
N ARG A 75 -10.52 -14.53 -0.20
CA ARG A 75 -11.45 -13.43 -0.49
C ARG A 75 -12.30 -13.08 0.73
N ARG A 76 -12.90 -14.07 1.37
CA ARG A 76 -13.68 -13.90 2.60
C ARG A 76 -12.85 -13.31 3.75
N PHE A 77 -11.62 -13.76 3.88
CA PHE A 77 -10.68 -13.18 4.85
C PHE A 77 -10.38 -11.70 4.54
N LEU A 78 -10.04 -11.37 3.29
CA LEU A 78 -9.78 -9.98 2.88
C LEU A 78 -11.00 -9.09 3.05
N GLN A 79 -12.22 -9.59 2.75
CA GLN A 79 -13.48 -8.90 3.04
C GLN A 79 -13.64 -8.62 4.55
N SER A 80 -13.32 -9.59 5.41
CA SER A 80 -13.37 -9.37 6.87
C SER A 80 -12.40 -8.27 7.32
N MET A 81 -11.26 -8.11 6.63
CA MET A 81 -10.32 -7.02 6.91
C MET A 81 -10.86 -5.66 6.46
N VAL A 82 -11.62 -5.61 5.35
CA VAL A 82 -12.31 -4.37 4.91
C VAL A 82 -13.34 -3.94 5.95
N VAL A 83 -14.19 -4.87 6.40
CA VAL A 83 -15.20 -4.60 7.45
C VAL A 83 -14.54 -4.17 8.77
N ALA A 84 -13.38 -4.73 9.09
CA ALA A 84 -12.59 -4.33 10.26
C ALA A 84 -11.86 -2.98 10.08
N GLY A 85 -12.09 -2.24 9.00
CA GLY A 85 -11.50 -0.91 8.77
C GLY A 85 -9.98 -0.95 8.50
N ARG A 86 -9.43 -2.07 8.05
CA ARG A 86 -8.00 -2.15 7.72
C ARG A 86 -7.66 -1.29 6.50
N ALA A 87 -6.48 -0.65 6.53
CA ALA A 87 -6.03 0.20 5.43
C ALA A 87 -5.89 -0.60 4.12
N THR A 88 -6.34 -0.02 3.00
CA THR A 88 -6.32 -0.63 1.66
C THR A 88 -4.94 -1.18 1.29
N GLY A 89 -3.85 -0.45 1.60
CA GLY A 89 -2.48 -0.92 1.35
C GLY A 89 -2.10 -2.16 2.16
N THR A 90 -2.66 -2.34 3.36
CA THR A 90 -2.47 -3.56 4.17
C THR A 90 -3.21 -4.73 3.53
N ILE A 91 -4.46 -4.53 3.14
CA ILE A 91 -5.27 -5.56 2.48
C ILE A 91 -4.60 -6.04 1.19
N GLU A 92 -4.07 -5.11 0.39
CA GLU A 92 -3.36 -5.42 -0.84
C GLU A 92 -2.07 -6.23 -0.59
N GLN A 93 -1.31 -5.90 0.45
CA GLN A 93 -0.13 -6.69 0.85
C GLN A 93 -0.52 -8.12 1.24
N TYR A 94 -1.60 -8.28 2.00
CA TYR A 94 -2.11 -9.60 2.38
C TYR A 94 -2.56 -10.38 1.14
N ARG A 95 -3.28 -9.73 0.23
CA ARG A 95 -3.73 -10.33 -1.04
C ARG A 95 -2.55 -10.88 -1.86
N ILE A 96 -1.50 -10.08 -2.02
CA ILE A 96 -0.29 -10.48 -2.76
C ILE A 96 0.38 -11.69 -2.10
N HIS A 97 0.55 -11.67 -0.78
CA HIS A 97 1.23 -12.78 -0.09
C HIS A 97 0.44 -14.07 -0.12
N LEU A 98 -0.89 -14.01 0.01
CA LEU A 98 -1.75 -15.19 -0.09
C LEU A 98 -1.76 -15.77 -1.51
N ARG A 99 -1.83 -14.93 -2.55
CA ARG A 99 -1.70 -15.39 -3.94
C ARG A 99 -0.38 -16.11 -4.18
N ILE A 100 0.73 -15.57 -3.68
CA ILE A 100 2.05 -16.21 -3.83
C ILE A 100 2.08 -17.55 -3.08
N LEU A 101 1.49 -17.62 -1.89
CA LEU A 101 1.42 -18.86 -1.12
C LEU A 101 0.68 -19.96 -1.89
N LEU A 102 -0.53 -19.69 -2.36
CA LEU A 102 -1.35 -20.65 -3.11
C LEU A 102 -0.65 -21.13 -4.37
N LYS A 103 -0.01 -20.20 -5.11
CA LYS A 103 0.72 -20.55 -6.34
C LYS A 103 1.92 -21.44 -6.08
N ASP A 104 2.65 -21.22 -4.98
CA ASP A 104 3.92 -21.89 -4.68
C ASP A 104 3.69 -23.26 -3.99
N VAL A 105 2.71 -23.38 -3.09
CA VAL A 105 2.49 -24.61 -2.30
C VAL A 105 1.66 -25.63 -3.07
N ARG A 106 0.69 -25.19 -3.87
CA ARG A 106 -0.18 -26.04 -4.69
C ARG A 106 -0.93 -27.15 -3.89
N LYS A 107 -1.26 -26.87 -2.64
CA LYS A 107 -2.15 -27.64 -1.78
C LYS A 107 -3.32 -26.79 -1.38
N THR A 108 -4.46 -27.41 -1.09
CA THR A 108 -5.60 -26.67 -0.54
C THR A 108 -5.25 -26.05 0.81
N VAL A 109 -5.77 -24.87 1.09
CA VAL A 109 -5.54 -24.16 2.37
C VAL A 109 -6.04 -24.96 3.58
N LEU A 110 -6.95 -25.91 3.35
CA LEU A 110 -7.48 -26.80 4.39
C LEU A 110 -6.47 -27.88 4.81
N GLU A 111 -5.55 -28.26 3.93
CA GLU A 111 -4.57 -29.34 4.11
C GLU A 111 -3.13 -28.84 4.29
N MET A 112 -2.92 -27.51 4.21
CA MET A 112 -1.59 -26.93 4.42
C MET A 112 -1.11 -27.17 5.85
N THR A 113 0.10 -27.71 5.98
CA THR A 113 0.78 -27.94 7.24
C THR A 113 1.80 -26.84 7.56
N ASP A 114 2.33 -26.84 8.75
CA ASP A 114 3.46 -25.98 9.16
C ASP A 114 4.72 -26.23 8.30
N ASP A 115 5.00 -27.50 7.96
CA ASP A 115 6.10 -27.86 7.07
C ASP A 115 5.94 -27.25 5.67
N ASP A 116 4.74 -27.25 5.10
CA ASP A 116 4.46 -26.61 3.81
C ASP A 116 4.75 -25.10 3.84
N LEU A 117 4.34 -24.44 4.92
CA LEU A 117 4.58 -23.00 5.12
C LEU A 117 6.07 -22.72 5.35
N MET A 118 6.75 -23.56 6.13
CA MET A 118 8.19 -23.45 6.39
C MET A 118 8.98 -23.64 5.10
N LEU A 119 8.67 -24.68 4.32
CA LEU A 119 9.29 -24.94 3.03
C LEU A 119 9.06 -23.79 2.04
N HIS A 120 7.84 -23.22 2.02
CA HIS A 120 7.55 -22.03 1.20
C HIS A 120 8.45 -20.85 1.61
N LEU A 121 8.58 -20.55 2.90
CA LEU A 121 9.45 -19.47 3.39
C LEU A 121 10.93 -19.72 3.06
N ALA A 122 11.39 -20.97 3.20
CA ALA A 122 12.74 -21.36 2.84
C ALA A 122 13.02 -21.19 1.34
N ARG A 123 12.11 -21.64 0.47
CA ARG A 123 12.21 -21.42 -0.98
C ARG A 123 12.26 -19.93 -1.34
N GLN A 124 11.41 -19.12 -0.71
CA GLN A 124 11.43 -17.66 -0.92
C GLN A 124 12.77 -17.04 -0.48
N LYS A 125 13.38 -17.55 0.60
CA LYS A 125 14.69 -17.12 1.07
C LYS A 125 15.78 -17.43 0.06
N TYR A 126 15.87 -18.68 -0.37
CA TYR A 126 17.00 -19.17 -1.18
C TYR A 126 16.85 -18.83 -2.67
N GLN A 127 15.66 -18.97 -3.24
CA GLN A 127 15.44 -18.75 -4.68
C GLN A 127 15.28 -17.29 -5.04
N ARG A 128 14.65 -16.48 -4.17
CA ARG A 128 14.36 -15.06 -4.43
C ARG A 128 15.21 -14.11 -3.59
N ASN A 129 16.11 -14.62 -2.79
CA ASN A 129 16.99 -13.87 -1.90
C ASN A 129 16.26 -12.81 -1.05
N LEU A 130 15.08 -13.16 -0.53
CA LEU A 130 14.27 -12.24 0.26
C LEU A 130 14.89 -12.01 1.64
N SER A 131 14.81 -10.77 2.12
CA SER A 131 15.31 -10.41 3.44
C SER A 131 14.51 -11.09 4.56
N ASN A 132 15.16 -11.39 5.68
CA ASN A 132 14.51 -11.97 6.86
C ASN A 132 13.33 -11.11 7.35
N ARG A 133 13.44 -9.78 7.27
CA ARG A 133 12.34 -8.86 7.59
C ARG A 133 11.11 -9.08 6.71
N TYR A 134 11.31 -9.31 5.41
CA TYR A 134 10.22 -9.56 4.47
C TYR A 134 9.60 -10.94 4.67
N LEU A 135 10.41 -11.95 4.98
CA LEU A 135 9.92 -13.28 5.37
C LEU A 135 9.09 -13.23 6.65
N ASN A 136 9.53 -12.45 7.66
CA ASN A 136 8.76 -12.27 8.89
C ASN A 136 7.41 -11.57 8.62
N LEU A 137 7.34 -10.66 7.64
CA LEU A 137 6.07 -10.07 7.20
C LEU A 137 5.14 -11.15 6.62
N LYS A 138 5.66 -12.03 5.74
CA LYS A 138 4.88 -13.16 5.20
C LYS A 138 4.34 -14.06 6.32
N ARG A 139 5.20 -14.43 7.29
CA ARG A 139 4.80 -15.18 8.47
C ARG A 139 3.63 -14.53 9.22
N ILE A 140 3.67 -13.21 9.43
CA ILE A 140 2.58 -12.47 10.07
C ILE A 140 1.27 -12.58 9.27
N VAL A 141 1.35 -12.49 7.94
CA VAL A 141 0.19 -12.67 7.06
C VAL A 141 -0.40 -14.08 7.20
N PHE A 142 0.43 -15.11 7.16
CA PHE A 142 0.00 -16.51 7.31
C PHE A 142 -0.63 -16.77 8.67
N ARG A 143 0.01 -16.32 9.76
CA ARG A 143 -0.58 -16.43 11.11
C ARG A 143 -1.95 -15.75 11.22
N SER A 144 -2.10 -14.60 10.58
CA SER A 144 -3.36 -13.85 10.58
C SER A 144 -4.45 -14.58 9.79
N PHE A 145 -4.13 -15.08 8.59
CA PHE A 145 -5.05 -15.80 7.72
C PHE A 145 -5.51 -17.13 8.33
N PHE A 146 -4.58 -18.02 8.66
CA PHE A 146 -4.91 -19.31 9.25
C PHE A 146 -5.52 -19.19 10.66
N GLY A 147 -5.13 -18.18 11.43
CA GLY A 147 -5.81 -17.83 12.68
C GLY A 147 -7.27 -17.40 12.49
N TRP A 148 -7.57 -16.68 11.39
CA TRP A 148 -8.94 -16.37 11.02
C TRP A 148 -9.70 -17.62 10.57
N MET A 149 -9.10 -18.51 9.77
CA MET A 149 -9.70 -19.77 9.34
C MET A 149 -10.06 -20.66 10.54
N ARG A 150 -9.16 -20.77 11.54
CA ARG A 150 -9.43 -21.49 12.79
C ARG A 150 -10.62 -20.88 13.55
N ARG A 151 -10.67 -19.57 13.72
CA ARG A 151 -11.81 -18.89 14.38
C ARG A 151 -13.14 -19.10 13.65
N LYS A 152 -13.11 -19.23 12.33
CA LYS A 152 -14.27 -19.52 11.50
C LYS A 152 -14.60 -21.04 11.44
N LYS A 153 -13.81 -21.87 12.11
CA LYS A 153 -13.95 -23.33 12.15
C LYS A 153 -13.80 -24.03 10.78
N TYR A 154 -13.09 -23.39 9.84
CA TYR A 154 -12.72 -24.03 8.57
C TYR A 154 -11.60 -25.05 8.75
N ILE A 155 -10.70 -24.81 9.69
CA ILE A 155 -9.62 -25.72 10.09
C ILE A 155 -9.63 -25.89 11.61
N ARG A 156 -9.12 -27.02 12.09
CA ARG A 156 -9.03 -27.33 13.53
C ARG A 156 -7.87 -26.58 14.19
N GLU A 157 -6.71 -26.61 13.56
CA GLU A 157 -5.47 -26.04 14.06
C GLU A 157 -4.92 -25.00 13.07
N ASN A 158 -4.13 -24.07 13.57
CA ASN A 158 -3.51 -23.05 12.76
C ASN A 158 -2.08 -23.50 12.39
N PRO A 159 -1.81 -23.92 11.13
CA PRO A 159 -0.48 -24.39 10.74
C PRO A 159 0.61 -23.30 10.83
N ALA A 160 0.22 -22.04 10.83
CA ALA A 160 1.17 -20.94 10.98
C ALA A 160 1.48 -20.60 12.45
N GLU A 161 0.87 -21.28 13.45
CA GLU A 161 1.07 -20.99 14.87
C GLU A 161 2.47 -21.40 15.34
N LEU A 162 2.98 -22.51 14.81
CA LEU A 162 4.31 -23.04 15.10
C LEU A 162 5.45 -22.31 14.38
N LEU A 163 5.14 -21.44 13.42
CA LEU A 163 6.17 -20.67 12.75
C LEU A 163 6.84 -19.67 13.70
N ASP A 164 8.09 -19.90 14.01
CA ASP A 164 8.90 -19.03 14.86
C ASP A 164 9.12 -17.64 14.25
N GLN A 165 9.37 -16.66 15.12
CA GLN A 165 9.74 -15.32 14.67
C GLN A 165 11.10 -15.34 13.97
N ILE A 166 11.12 -14.91 12.71
CA ILE A 166 12.36 -14.83 11.93
C ILE A 166 13.17 -13.65 12.43
N ARG A 167 14.34 -13.91 12.98
CA ARG A 167 15.27 -12.88 13.48
C ARG A 167 15.83 -12.09 12.30
N TYR A 168 15.89 -10.77 12.45
CA TYR A 168 16.52 -9.88 11.49
C TYR A 168 17.15 -8.69 12.19
N ASP A 169 18.29 -8.26 11.66
CA ASP A 169 18.97 -7.09 12.17
C ASP A 169 18.23 -5.81 11.80
N THR A 170 17.99 -4.98 12.78
CA THR A 170 17.41 -3.65 12.57
C THR A 170 18.55 -2.67 12.31
N LYS A 171 18.94 -2.51 11.02
CA LYS A 171 19.93 -1.49 10.67
C LYS A 171 19.39 -0.10 10.96
N ILE A 172 20.13 0.66 11.76
CA ILE A 172 19.83 2.08 12.01
C ILE A 172 20.01 2.82 10.68
N LYS A 173 18.93 3.34 10.16
CA LYS A 173 18.96 4.12 8.92
C LYS A 173 19.40 5.54 9.26
N LYS A 174 20.51 5.99 8.68
CA LYS A 174 21.06 7.32 8.93
C LYS A 174 20.16 8.44 8.37
N PRO A 175 19.99 9.56 9.09
CA PRO A 175 19.41 10.79 8.54
C PRO A 175 20.32 11.35 7.42
N TYR A 176 19.84 12.37 6.71
CA TYR A 176 20.74 13.17 5.86
C TYR A 176 21.67 14.01 6.73
N THR A 177 22.89 14.23 6.27
CA THR A 177 23.72 15.32 6.77
C THR A 177 23.18 16.66 6.24
N ASP A 178 23.60 17.78 6.85
CA ASP A 178 23.21 19.09 6.34
C ASP A 178 23.79 19.35 4.94
N GLU A 179 25.02 18.86 4.70
CA GLU A 179 25.66 18.91 3.38
C GLU A 179 24.88 18.09 2.31
N GLU A 180 24.47 16.85 2.63
CA GLU A 180 23.64 16.04 1.71
C GLU A 180 22.33 16.76 1.38
N ARG A 181 21.70 17.38 2.37
CA ARG A 181 20.44 18.12 2.15
C ARG A 181 20.67 19.32 1.24
N GLU A 182 21.72 20.08 1.45
CA GLU A 182 22.01 21.25 0.64
C GLU A 182 22.38 20.86 -0.80
N LYS A 183 23.16 19.80 -1.02
CA LYS A 183 23.41 19.24 -2.35
C LYS A 183 22.11 18.91 -3.09
N ILE A 184 21.14 18.27 -2.41
CA ILE A 184 19.84 17.97 -3.02
C ILE A 184 19.06 19.27 -3.32
N ARG A 185 19.10 20.27 -2.45
CA ARG A 185 18.45 21.57 -2.69
C ARG A 185 19.06 22.29 -3.89
N CYS A 186 20.38 22.33 -3.99
CA CYS A 186 21.10 22.93 -5.11
C CYS A 186 20.87 22.20 -6.44
N SER A 187 20.53 20.92 -6.43
CA SER A 187 20.16 20.16 -7.65
C SER A 187 18.74 20.48 -8.15
N CYS A 188 17.93 21.19 -7.37
CA CYS A 188 16.57 21.56 -7.76
C CYS A 188 16.59 22.68 -8.83
N GLN A 189 16.29 22.33 -10.06
CA GLN A 189 16.20 23.30 -11.16
C GLN A 189 14.83 23.99 -11.26
N ARG A 190 13.83 23.55 -10.48
CA ARG A 190 12.46 24.06 -10.51
C ARG A 190 12.00 24.45 -9.13
N GLU A 191 11.29 25.57 -9.01
CA GLU A 191 10.67 26.03 -7.77
C GLU A 191 9.78 24.96 -7.14
N ARG A 192 9.05 24.17 -7.95
CA ARG A 192 8.25 23.05 -7.46
C ARG A 192 9.07 22.04 -6.67
N ASP A 193 10.22 21.65 -7.24
CA ASP A 193 11.05 20.60 -6.66
C ASP A 193 11.74 21.11 -5.39
N LEU A 194 12.15 22.38 -5.39
CA LEU A 194 12.72 23.06 -4.21
C LEU A 194 11.66 23.23 -3.11
N ALA A 195 10.46 23.71 -3.45
CA ALA A 195 9.34 23.80 -2.50
C ALA A 195 8.99 22.43 -1.90
N LEU A 196 9.02 21.37 -2.71
CA LEU A 196 8.73 20.01 -2.27
C LEU A 196 9.76 19.48 -1.26
N VAL A 197 11.06 19.63 -1.51
CA VAL A 197 12.10 19.15 -0.60
C VAL A 197 12.13 19.94 0.69
N ASP A 198 11.91 21.25 0.63
CA ASP A 198 11.83 22.09 1.81
C ASP A 198 10.59 21.77 2.65
N MET A 199 9.45 21.55 2.03
CA MET A 199 8.22 21.14 2.72
C MET A 199 8.34 19.77 3.37
N LEU A 200 8.95 18.80 2.70
CA LEU A 200 9.19 17.46 3.26
C LEU A 200 10.05 17.52 4.54
N TYR A 201 11.04 18.39 4.57
CA TYR A 201 11.91 18.57 5.73
C TYR A 201 11.21 19.37 6.83
N SER A 202 10.64 20.51 6.48
CA SER A 202 10.05 21.43 7.45
C SER A 202 8.89 20.81 8.23
N THR A 203 7.96 20.17 7.53
CA THR A 203 6.74 19.60 8.11
C THR A 203 6.95 18.22 8.74
N ALA A 204 8.01 17.52 8.38
CA ALA A 204 8.19 16.09 8.69
C ALA A 204 6.96 15.23 8.36
N ALA A 205 6.07 15.67 7.46
CA ALA A 205 4.86 14.97 7.07
C ALA A 205 5.16 13.70 6.26
N ARG A 206 4.20 12.77 6.23
CA ARG A 206 4.31 11.59 5.35
C ARG A 206 4.06 12.00 3.90
N VAL A 207 4.71 11.31 2.97
CA VAL A 207 4.54 11.61 1.53
C VAL A 207 3.08 11.54 1.08
N SER A 208 2.29 10.62 1.63
CA SER A 208 0.86 10.52 1.34
C SER A 208 0.06 11.71 1.86
N GLU A 209 0.46 12.28 2.99
CA GLU A 209 -0.16 13.47 3.57
C GLU A 209 0.12 14.69 2.68
N ILE A 210 1.38 14.90 2.28
CA ILE A 210 1.75 15.99 1.35
C ILE A 210 1.07 15.84 -0.02
N ALA A 211 1.01 14.62 -0.57
CA ALA A 211 0.36 14.36 -1.84
C ALA A 211 -1.16 14.64 -1.83
N ALA A 212 -1.79 14.57 -0.67
CA ALA A 212 -3.22 14.82 -0.50
C ALA A 212 -3.57 16.30 -0.40
N LEU A 213 -2.63 17.17 0.00
CA LEU A 213 -2.88 18.59 0.25
C LEU A 213 -3.34 19.35 -1.00
N ASN A 214 -4.18 20.33 -0.78
CA ASN A 214 -4.62 21.34 -1.74
C ASN A 214 -3.91 22.68 -1.47
N ARG A 215 -4.00 23.62 -2.41
CA ARG A 215 -3.48 24.99 -2.21
C ARG A 215 -4.17 25.70 -1.05
N SER A 216 -5.49 25.47 -0.91
CA SER A 216 -6.34 26.06 0.14
C SER A 216 -6.03 25.57 1.54
N ASP A 217 -5.32 24.45 1.68
CA ASP A 217 -5.03 23.86 3.00
C ASP A 217 -3.82 24.54 3.67
N ILE A 218 -3.10 25.40 2.94
CA ILE A 218 -1.92 26.10 3.44
C ILE A 218 -2.31 27.47 4.00
N ASP A 219 -2.04 27.65 5.28
CA ASP A 219 -2.11 28.95 5.93
C ASP A 219 -0.71 29.58 5.90
N PHE A 220 -0.58 30.68 5.13
CA PHE A 220 0.66 31.45 5.03
C PHE A 220 0.78 32.53 6.11
N VAL A 221 -0.26 32.78 6.91
CA VAL A 221 -0.20 33.70 8.06
C VAL A 221 0.49 32.96 9.21
N ASP A 222 -0.02 31.77 9.54
CA ASP A 222 0.55 30.93 10.60
C ASP A 222 1.66 30.00 10.10
N ASN A 223 1.98 30.04 8.81
CA ASN A 223 2.95 29.16 8.15
C ASN A 223 2.73 27.69 8.51
N GLY A 224 1.50 27.19 8.34
CA GLY A 224 1.14 25.84 8.71
C GLY A 224 0.06 25.23 7.84
N CYS A 225 -0.22 23.98 8.11
CA CYS A 225 -1.38 23.28 7.55
C CYS A 225 -1.76 22.09 8.43
N ILE A 226 -3.00 21.60 8.27
CA ILE A 226 -3.46 20.38 8.91
C ILE A 226 -3.26 19.21 7.94
N VAL A 227 -2.63 18.16 8.41
CA VAL A 227 -2.47 16.93 7.63
C VAL A 227 -3.29 15.78 8.22
N HIS A 228 -3.88 14.96 7.33
CA HIS A 228 -4.72 13.84 7.70
C HIS A 228 -3.90 12.54 7.69
N GLY A 229 -3.65 11.99 8.87
CA GLY A 229 -2.88 10.77 9.07
C GLY A 229 -3.71 9.48 8.95
N LYS A 230 -3.06 8.36 9.22
CA LYS A 230 -3.72 7.04 9.22
C LYS A 230 -4.84 6.99 10.28
N GLY A 231 -6.01 6.52 9.84
CA GLY A 231 -7.19 6.40 10.72
C GLY A 231 -7.93 7.72 10.97
N GLY A 232 -7.81 8.70 10.05
CA GLY A 232 -8.52 9.98 10.12
C GLY A 232 -7.99 10.94 11.19
N LYS A 233 -6.85 10.65 11.80
CA LYS A 233 -6.25 11.55 12.79
C LYS A 233 -5.63 12.76 12.11
N GLU A 234 -6.03 13.92 12.52
CA GLU A 234 -5.51 15.21 12.08
C GLU A 234 -4.38 15.68 13.00
N ARG A 235 -3.43 16.40 12.43
CA ARG A 235 -2.43 17.13 13.20
C ARG A 235 -1.94 18.35 12.44
N PRO A 236 -1.62 19.43 13.14
CA PRO A 236 -0.94 20.57 12.55
C PRO A 236 0.52 20.20 12.21
N VAL A 237 1.01 20.77 11.12
CA VAL A 237 2.42 20.78 10.72
C VAL A 237 2.78 22.17 10.27
N TYR A 238 4.07 22.54 10.40
CA TYR A 238 4.51 23.91 10.24
C TYR A 238 5.57 24.04 9.15
N LEU A 239 5.53 25.17 8.45
CA LEU A 239 6.49 25.57 7.45
C LEU A 239 7.53 26.49 8.08
N ASN A 240 8.82 26.18 7.90
CA ASN A 240 9.84 27.18 8.19
C ASN A 240 9.89 28.27 7.10
N ALA A 241 10.60 29.35 7.33
CA ALA A 241 10.65 30.50 6.43
C ALA A 241 11.07 30.11 5.00
N SER A 242 12.07 29.23 4.85
CA SER A 242 12.52 28.77 3.53
C SER A 242 11.42 27.99 2.80
N SER A 243 10.75 27.04 3.51
CA SER A 243 9.66 26.26 2.94
C SER A 243 8.46 27.13 2.54
N ALA A 244 8.07 28.07 3.39
CA ALA A 244 6.99 29.01 3.10
C ALA A 244 7.31 29.88 1.88
N TYR A 245 8.52 30.42 1.79
CA TYR A 245 8.97 31.24 0.69
C TYR A 245 8.95 30.48 -0.64
N HIS A 246 9.62 29.32 -0.72
CA HIS A 246 9.68 28.55 -1.96
C HIS A 246 8.32 27.99 -2.36
N LEU A 247 7.46 27.65 -1.39
CA LEU A 247 6.11 27.23 -1.69
C LEU A 247 5.27 28.36 -2.30
N GLN A 248 5.40 29.60 -1.78
CA GLN A 248 4.75 30.76 -2.38
C GLN A 248 5.25 31.05 -3.79
N MET A 249 6.57 30.99 -4.01
CA MET A 249 7.15 31.19 -5.34
C MET A 249 6.65 30.15 -6.34
N TYR A 250 6.62 28.88 -5.93
CA TYR A 250 6.05 27.81 -6.75
C TYR A 250 4.57 28.07 -7.07
N LEU A 251 3.75 28.40 -6.07
CA LEU A 251 2.32 28.63 -6.30
C LEU A 251 2.06 29.83 -7.21
N ARG A 252 2.86 30.89 -7.12
CA ARG A 252 2.79 32.06 -8.01
C ARG A 252 3.20 31.73 -9.46
N SER A 253 4.11 30.78 -9.64
CA SER A 253 4.57 30.34 -10.97
C SER A 253 3.57 29.43 -11.68
N ARG A 254 2.52 28.96 -10.99
CA ARG A 254 1.53 28.02 -11.54
C ARG A 254 0.50 28.76 -12.42
N THR A 255 0.26 28.20 -13.59
CA THR A 255 -0.71 28.70 -14.58
C THR A 255 -1.96 27.83 -14.72
N ASP A 256 -2.06 26.76 -13.93
CA ASP A 256 -3.18 25.82 -13.95
C ASP A 256 -4.20 26.09 -12.82
N SER A 257 -5.41 25.56 -12.98
CA SER A 257 -6.52 25.68 -12.01
C SER A 257 -6.65 24.46 -11.07
N ASN A 258 -5.74 23.48 -11.14
CA ASN A 258 -5.84 22.27 -10.31
C ASN A 258 -5.72 22.65 -8.82
N PRO A 259 -6.66 22.21 -7.94
CA PRO A 259 -6.61 22.54 -6.52
C PRO A 259 -5.45 21.90 -5.78
N ALA A 260 -4.85 20.82 -6.31
CA ALA A 260 -3.75 20.12 -5.65
C ALA A 260 -2.57 21.05 -5.34
N LEU A 261 -1.96 20.89 -4.16
CA LEU A 261 -0.79 21.67 -3.76
C LEU A 261 0.36 21.43 -4.73
N PHE A 262 0.70 20.18 -5.03
CA PHE A 262 1.73 19.84 -6.01
C PHE A 262 1.14 19.13 -7.23
N VAL A 263 1.59 19.57 -8.41
CA VAL A 263 1.17 18.99 -9.69
C VAL A 263 2.36 18.60 -10.56
N GLY A 264 2.09 17.73 -11.54
CA GLY A 264 3.03 17.44 -12.62
C GLY A 264 3.35 18.71 -13.43
N HIS A 265 4.50 18.73 -14.10
CA HIS A 265 4.92 19.89 -14.90
C HIS A 265 4.38 19.90 -16.34
N CYS A 266 3.77 18.80 -16.79
CA CYS A 266 3.17 18.69 -18.11
C CYS A 266 1.64 18.75 -18.01
N ARG A 267 1.01 19.32 -19.04
CA ARG A 267 -0.45 19.25 -19.17
C ARG A 267 -0.92 17.79 -19.17
N PRO A 268 -2.04 17.48 -18.55
CA PRO A 268 -3.03 18.35 -17.90
C PRO A 268 -2.75 18.74 -16.44
N TYR A 269 -1.51 18.87 -16.01
CA TYR A 269 -1.08 19.28 -14.65
C TYR A 269 -1.78 18.47 -13.53
N ARG A 270 -1.72 17.14 -13.63
CA ARG A 270 -2.37 16.24 -12.67
C ARG A 270 -1.71 16.34 -11.29
N ARG A 271 -2.52 16.14 -10.24
CA ARG A 271 -2.01 16.01 -8.85
C ARG A 271 -0.80 15.09 -8.80
N LEU A 272 0.24 15.52 -8.11
CA LEU A 272 1.45 14.73 -7.90
C LEU A 272 1.19 13.72 -6.78
N GLY A 273 1.03 12.46 -7.16
CA GLY A 273 0.85 11.37 -6.20
C GLY A 273 2.16 10.91 -5.56
N LYS A 274 2.07 10.01 -4.58
CA LYS A 274 3.20 9.44 -3.85
C LYS A 274 4.33 8.97 -4.77
N ASN A 275 4.01 8.19 -5.80
CA ASN A 275 5.01 7.63 -6.72
C ASN A 275 5.73 8.74 -7.52
N GLY A 276 4.99 9.79 -7.89
CA GLY A 276 5.55 10.95 -8.59
C GLY A 276 6.54 11.72 -7.69
N ILE A 277 6.20 11.93 -6.42
CA ILE A 277 7.10 12.54 -5.43
C ILE A 277 8.36 11.68 -5.25
N GLU A 278 8.20 10.36 -5.10
CA GLU A 278 9.33 9.45 -4.95
C GLU A 278 10.24 9.43 -6.19
N ALA A 279 9.66 9.52 -7.40
CA ALA A 279 10.43 9.60 -8.64
C ALA A 279 11.23 10.91 -8.76
N ILE A 280 10.64 12.05 -8.37
CA ILE A 280 11.34 13.34 -8.31
C ILE A 280 12.53 13.25 -7.37
N LEU A 281 12.31 12.75 -6.15
CA LEU A 281 13.38 12.66 -5.14
C LEU A 281 14.50 11.72 -5.56
N ARG A 282 14.18 10.62 -6.26
CA ARG A 282 15.19 9.72 -6.80
C ARG A 282 16.07 10.43 -7.81
N ARG A 283 15.47 11.14 -8.78
CA ARG A 283 16.22 11.93 -9.76
C ARG A 283 17.09 12.99 -9.08
N LEU A 284 16.53 13.77 -8.14
CA LEU A 284 17.31 14.77 -7.41
C LEU A 284 18.48 14.16 -6.63
N GLY A 285 18.32 12.93 -6.14
CA GLY A 285 19.41 12.18 -5.51
C GLY A 285 20.52 11.81 -6.49
N GLU A 286 20.14 11.35 -7.69
CA GLU A 286 21.08 11.04 -8.78
C GLU A 286 21.82 12.30 -9.20
N ASP A 287 21.11 13.41 -9.44
CA ASP A 287 21.67 14.70 -9.84
C ASP A 287 22.62 15.29 -8.77
N ALA A 288 22.32 15.08 -7.48
CA ALA A 288 23.11 15.56 -6.34
C ALA A 288 24.25 14.63 -5.92
N GLY A 289 24.35 13.43 -6.49
CA GLY A 289 25.27 12.39 -6.03
C GLY A 289 24.99 11.88 -4.62
N VAL A 290 23.71 11.93 -4.15
CA VAL A 290 23.28 11.49 -2.83
C VAL A 290 22.46 10.21 -2.93
N GLU A 291 22.93 9.15 -2.26
CA GLU A 291 22.25 7.86 -2.31
C GLU A 291 20.93 7.84 -1.49
N LYS A 292 20.00 7.02 -1.94
CA LYS A 292 18.77 6.67 -1.22
C LYS A 292 17.93 7.89 -0.83
N VAL A 293 17.77 8.83 -1.76
CA VAL A 293 16.91 10.00 -1.56
C VAL A 293 15.45 9.58 -1.69
N HIS A 294 14.70 9.71 -0.60
CA HIS A 294 13.28 9.34 -0.53
C HIS A 294 12.57 10.07 0.63
N PRO A 295 11.23 10.23 0.57
CA PRO A 295 10.48 11.06 1.53
C PRO A 295 10.67 10.65 2.98
N HIS A 296 10.74 9.36 3.25
CA HIS A 296 10.87 8.86 4.62
C HIS A 296 12.23 9.19 5.26
N ARG A 297 13.30 9.38 4.44
CA ARG A 297 14.61 9.84 4.93
C ARG A 297 14.55 11.33 5.29
N TYR A 298 13.81 12.16 4.54
CA TYR A 298 13.53 13.56 4.90
C TYR A 298 12.85 13.68 6.25
N ARG A 299 11.74 12.95 6.41
CA ARG A 299 10.99 12.93 7.66
C ARG A 299 11.86 12.47 8.84
N ARG A 300 12.67 11.41 8.67
CA ARG A 300 13.60 10.94 9.68
C ARG A 300 14.59 12.05 10.04
N THR A 301 15.19 12.70 9.04
CA THR A 301 16.16 13.77 9.25
C THR A 301 15.54 14.92 10.05
N ALA A 302 14.34 15.36 9.67
CA ALA A 302 13.63 16.41 10.39
C ALA A 302 13.40 16.05 11.86
N LEU A 303 12.85 14.87 12.14
CA LEU A 303 12.56 14.43 13.50
C LEU A 303 13.82 14.18 14.32
N THR A 304 14.89 13.62 13.74
CA THR A 304 16.18 13.43 14.40
C THR A 304 16.82 14.79 14.73
N ASN A 305 16.79 15.72 13.78
CA ASN A 305 17.34 17.07 14.00
C ASN A 305 16.55 17.85 15.05
N ALA A 306 15.21 17.72 15.07
CA ALA A 306 14.37 18.31 16.10
C ALA A 306 14.73 17.77 17.50
N ALA A 307 14.81 16.44 17.64
CA ALA A 307 15.21 15.80 18.90
C ALA A 307 16.62 16.19 19.34
N ASN A 308 17.59 16.21 18.41
CA ASN A 308 18.98 16.60 18.72
C ASN A 308 19.11 18.06 19.11
N ARG A 309 18.23 18.96 18.61
CA ARG A 309 18.17 20.37 19.00
C ARG A 309 17.41 20.61 20.29
N GLY A 310 16.94 19.56 20.97
CA GLY A 310 16.31 19.65 22.28
C GLY A 310 14.80 19.72 22.30
N MET A 311 14.13 19.49 21.15
CA MET A 311 12.67 19.39 21.16
C MET A 311 12.23 18.21 22.07
N PRO A 312 11.30 18.43 23.02
CA PRO A 312 10.80 17.37 23.88
C PRO A 312 10.26 16.17 23.08
N LEU A 313 10.49 14.96 23.60
CA LEU A 313 10.08 13.73 22.89
C LEU A 313 8.58 13.68 22.59
N GLN A 314 7.76 14.23 23.47
CA GLN A 314 6.30 14.34 23.31
C GLN A 314 5.94 15.21 22.09
N ASP A 315 6.66 16.34 21.91
CA ASP A 315 6.43 17.24 20.78
C ASP A 315 6.92 16.60 19.46
N VAL A 316 8.07 15.91 19.49
CA VAL A 316 8.55 15.11 18.34
C VAL A 316 7.54 14.02 17.99
N GLN A 317 6.94 13.37 18.99
CA GLN A 317 5.90 12.36 18.79
C GLN A 317 4.63 12.97 18.15
N SER A 318 4.20 14.12 18.67
CA SER A 318 3.05 14.87 18.15
C SER A 318 3.28 15.29 16.70
N LEU A 319 4.42 15.95 16.41
CA LEU A 319 4.83 16.35 15.06
C LEU A 319 4.87 15.15 14.11
N ALA A 320 5.39 14.02 14.58
CA ALA A 320 5.41 12.77 13.81
C ALA A 320 4.03 12.12 13.64
N GLY A 321 3.07 12.38 14.52
CA GLY A 321 1.79 11.66 14.58
C GLY A 321 2.00 10.16 14.78
N HIS A 322 2.84 9.80 15.77
CA HIS A 322 3.07 8.42 16.17
C HIS A 322 2.13 8.04 17.31
N ALA A 323 1.36 6.96 17.11
CA ALA A 323 0.47 6.44 18.15
C ALA A 323 1.22 5.80 19.32
N SER A 324 2.48 5.39 19.12
CA SER A 324 3.32 4.77 20.15
C SER A 324 4.63 5.53 20.33
N PRO A 325 5.03 5.85 21.58
CA PRO A 325 6.32 6.48 21.89
C PRO A 325 7.52 5.69 21.36
N ASN A 326 7.45 4.36 21.40
CA ASN A 326 8.52 3.49 20.91
C ASN A 326 8.91 3.76 19.46
N THR A 327 7.96 4.23 18.64
CA THR A 327 8.24 4.61 17.25
C THR A 327 9.03 5.91 17.16
N THR A 328 8.93 6.77 18.17
CA THR A 328 9.64 8.07 18.22
C THR A 328 11.02 7.90 18.85
N MET A 329 11.19 6.97 19.77
CA MET A 329 12.49 6.72 20.41
C MET A 329 13.61 6.35 19.43
N ILE A 330 13.29 5.83 18.25
CA ILE A 330 14.28 5.55 17.20
C ILE A 330 14.98 6.81 16.65
N TYR A 331 14.44 8.00 16.91
CA TYR A 331 15.03 9.28 16.52
C TYR A 331 15.90 9.89 17.63
N CYS A 332 15.78 9.38 18.86
CA CYS A 332 16.61 9.79 19.98
C CYS A 332 17.90 8.97 19.94
N THR A 333 18.90 9.44 19.20
CA THR A 333 20.26 8.92 19.34
C THR A 333 20.80 9.40 20.67
N VAL A 334 21.18 8.45 21.54
CA VAL A 334 21.90 8.80 22.78
C VAL A 334 23.28 9.33 22.37
N ASP A 335 23.40 10.65 22.30
CA ASP A 335 24.70 11.31 22.17
C ASP A 335 25.37 11.30 23.52
N LYS A 336 26.47 10.54 23.62
CA LYS A 336 27.28 10.47 24.88
C LYS A 336 27.79 11.84 25.32
N GLY A 337 28.06 12.74 24.38
CA GLY A 337 28.46 14.12 24.69
C GLY A 337 27.33 14.90 25.33
N LYS A 338 26.12 14.77 24.79
CA LYS A 338 24.91 15.40 25.35
C LYS A 338 24.60 14.86 26.74
N VAL A 339 24.66 13.54 26.95
CA VAL A 339 24.47 12.94 28.29
C VAL A 339 25.48 13.45 29.28
N LYS A 340 26.76 13.62 28.89
CA LYS A 340 27.80 14.19 29.77
C LYS A 340 27.54 15.67 30.11
N ALA A 341 27.05 16.44 29.14
CA ALA A 341 26.70 17.85 29.36
C ALA A 341 25.47 17.98 30.28
N GLU A 342 24.43 17.21 30.03
CA GLU A 342 23.21 17.16 30.86
C GLU A 342 23.52 16.63 32.28
N HIS A 343 24.37 15.60 32.42
CA HIS A 343 24.83 15.13 33.71
C HIS A 343 25.49 16.26 34.52
N LYS A 344 26.37 17.05 33.88
CA LYS A 344 27.00 18.21 34.56
C LYS A 344 25.97 19.26 34.91
N MET A 345 24.96 19.48 34.06
CA MET A 345 23.95 20.52 34.29
C MET A 345 22.97 20.16 35.42
N TYR A 346 22.58 18.92 35.53
CA TYR A 346 21.50 18.48 36.42
C TYR A 346 21.98 17.71 37.66
N LEU A 347 23.20 17.16 37.65
CA LEU A 347 23.68 16.28 38.71
C LEU A 347 25.05 16.71 39.31
N ALA A 348 25.75 17.68 38.72
CA ALA A 348 26.93 18.25 39.36
C ALA A 348 26.48 19.33 40.33
N SER A 349 26.55 19.00 41.62
CA SER A 349 26.44 19.95 42.76
C SER A 349 27.67 20.86 42.85
#